data_634f2e5fca6bdbb39ed1c6e28ee7815b
#
_entry.id   634f2e5fca6bdbb39ed1c6e28ee7815b
#
_cell.length_a   1.000
_cell.length_b   1.000
_cell.length_c   1.000
_cell.angle_alpha   90.00
_cell.angle_beta   90.00
_cell.angle_gamma   90.00
#
_symmetry.space_group_name_H-M   'P 1'
#
loop_
_entity.id
_entity.type
_entity.pdbx_description
1 polymer ?
#
loop_
_entity_poly.entity_id
_entity_poly.type
_entity_poly.pdbx_seq_one_letter_code
_entity_poly.pdbx_strand_id
1 'polypeptide(L)'
;CIRDRTQRLLNRFGFQPPQLIQNVRTQVSDLDYDTPPALNATVTMDRAWHIMREQRISAIPVVNEDGTLYGTLSAGDIATYSMNTISEPRVEALPLFNLLSVIEGRVLNDTGDLVDSVTGDVVIALPQSCENLLWNGKDHIVLCGDQPDMIRRALETNVCCLILCQTEVDQELLADARNTCIISSPYDASRVARLIYQAIPISRPCHTDDIVCFHLSDYIDDVREVVLKSRYRCYPVLDQNEKVVGTLSRYHLLRPRRKRVVLVDHNERAQAVQGLDQAE
;
A
#
# COMPACT_ATOMS: atom_id res chain seq x y z
N CYS A 1 -7.77 -21.18 42.25
CA CYS A 1 -7.28 -22.55 42.41
C CYS A 1 -8.45 -23.49 42.65
N ILE A 2 -8.67 -24.43 41.75
CA ILE A 2 -9.63 -25.52 41.95
C ILE A 2 -9.01 -26.40 43.04
N ARG A 3 -9.74 -26.63 44.17
CA ARG A 3 -9.23 -27.47 45.21
C ARG A 3 -9.04 -28.90 44.67
N ASP A 4 -7.98 -29.58 45.06
CA ASP A 4 -7.63 -30.93 44.57
C ASP A 4 -8.79 -31.95 44.57
N ARG A 5 -9.73 -31.81 45.49
CA ARG A 5 -10.93 -32.63 45.58
C ARG A 5 -11.86 -32.42 44.39
N THR A 6 -12.05 -31.18 43.95
CA THR A 6 -12.89 -30.82 42.78
C THR A 6 -12.23 -31.34 41.50
N GLN A 7 -10.92 -31.21 41.38
CA GLN A 7 -10.18 -31.74 40.24
C GLN A 7 -10.32 -33.26 40.09
N ARG A 8 -10.22 -33.99 41.21
CA ARG A 8 -10.39 -35.44 41.21
C ARG A 8 -11.82 -35.88 40.84
N LEU A 9 -12.84 -35.14 41.26
CA LEU A 9 -14.22 -35.40 40.88
C LEU A 9 -14.46 -35.11 39.39
N LEU A 10 -13.98 -33.97 38.84
CA LEU A 10 -14.10 -33.63 37.43
C LEU A 10 -13.40 -34.71 36.56
N ASN A 11 -12.19 -35.14 36.93
CA ASN A 11 -11.46 -36.16 36.21
C ASN A 11 -12.19 -37.53 36.28
N ARG A 12 -12.82 -37.86 37.41
CA ARG A 12 -13.57 -39.11 37.58
C ARG A 12 -14.82 -39.20 36.69
N PHE A 13 -15.43 -38.04 36.38
CA PHE A 13 -16.63 -37.95 35.56
C PHE A 13 -16.33 -37.49 34.12
N GLY A 14 -15.06 -37.38 33.73
CA GLY A 14 -14.68 -37.00 32.38
C GLY A 14 -14.94 -35.51 32.01
N PHE A 15 -15.19 -34.66 33.01
CA PHE A 15 -15.39 -33.24 32.79
C PHE A 15 -14.07 -32.48 32.84
N GLN A 16 -13.87 -31.56 31.89
CA GLN A 16 -12.76 -30.61 31.97
C GLN A 16 -13.05 -29.56 33.07
N PRO A 17 -12.00 -29.13 33.82
CA PRO A 17 -12.19 -28.06 34.79
C PRO A 17 -12.60 -26.76 34.08
N PRO A 18 -13.52 -25.98 34.68
CA PRO A 18 -13.89 -24.68 34.09
C PRO A 18 -12.66 -23.79 33.99
N GLN A 19 -12.48 -23.15 32.83
CA GLN A 19 -11.42 -22.18 32.65
C GLN A 19 -11.69 -20.94 33.50
N LEU A 20 -10.68 -20.56 34.29
CA LEU A 20 -10.75 -19.28 35.03
C LEU A 20 -10.64 -18.14 34.06
N ILE A 21 -11.73 -17.42 33.83
CA ILE A 21 -11.72 -16.17 33.07
C ILE A 21 -11.17 -15.07 33.99
N GLN A 22 -9.92 -14.68 33.76
CA GLN A 22 -9.25 -13.65 34.58
C GLN A 22 -9.74 -12.25 34.27
N ASN A 23 -10.20 -12.02 33.05
CA ASN A 23 -10.68 -10.73 32.59
C ASN A 23 -11.81 -10.92 31.55
N VAL A 24 -12.88 -10.18 31.71
CA VAL A 24 -14.06 -10.17 30.80
C VAL A 24 -14.06 -8.95 29.86
N ARG A 25 -13.07 -8.06 29.98
CA ARG A 25 -12.93 -6.91 29.07
C ARG A 25 -12.74 -7.40 27.64
N THR A 26 -13.47 -6.79 26.73
CA THR A 26 -13.39 -7.09 25.30
C THR A 26 -12.07 -6.57 24.73
N GLN A 27 -11.36 -7.40 23.98
CA GLN A 27 -10.12 -7.06 23.28
C GLN A 27 -10.36 -6.86 21.79
N VAL A 28 -9.38 -6.26 21.08
CA VAL A 28 -9.41 -6.09 19.62
C VAL A 28 -9.59 -7.44 18.92
N SER A 29 -8.98 -8.52 19.42
CA SER A 29 -9.15 -9.87 18.91
C SER A 29 -10.59 -10.40 18.93
N ASP A 30 -11.46 -9.80 19.74
CA ASP A 30 -12.88 -10.19 19.85
C ASP A 30 -13.77 -9.44 18.85
N LEU A 31 -13.22 -8.45 18.11
CA LEU A 31 -13.95 -7.69 17.11
C LEU A 31 -13.92 -8.37 15.74
N ASP A 32 -14.94 -8.07 14.95
CA ASP A 32 -14.94 -8.32 13.51
C ASP A 32 -14.24 -7.13 12.82
N TYR A 33 -12.91 -7.14 12.75
CA TYR A 33 -12.15 -6.13 12.03
C TYR A 33 -11.96 -6.51 10.56
N ASP A 34 -11.75 -5.50 9.71
CA ASP A 34 -11.51 -5.75 8.29
C ASP A 34 -10.12 -6.35 8.07
N THR A 35 -10.02 -7.25 7.09
CA THR A 35 -8.75 -7.83 6.63
C THR A 35 -8.46 -7.41 5.19
N PRO A 36 -8.23 -6.11 4.92
CA PRO A 36 -7.86 -5.67 3.59
C PRO A 36 -6.49 -6.25 3.22
N PRO A 37 -6.17 -6.39 1.93
CA PRO A 37 -4.84 -6.81 1.52
C PRO A 37 -3.83 -5.77 2.01
N ALA A 38 -2.86 -6.21 2.79
CA ALA A 38 -1.70 -5.41 3.10
C ALA A 38 -0.82 -5.34 1.84
N LEU A 39 -0.41 -4.14 1.45
CA LEU A 39 0.40 -3.90 0.26
C LEU A 39 1.84 -3.65 0.63
N ASN A 40 2.76 -4.28 -0.11
CA ASN A 40 4.19 -3.98 0.03
C ASN A 40 4.48 -2.54 -0.41
N ALA A 41 5.41 -1.88 0.26
CA ALA A 41 5.82 -0.50 0.01
C ALA A 41 6.32 -0.23 -1.44
N THR A 42 6.75 -1.26 -2.16
CA THR A 42 7.22 -1.20 -3.55
C THR A 42 6.11 -1.24 -4.60
N VAL A 43 4.88 -1.56 -4.21
CA VAL A 43 3.71 -1.60 -5.11
C VAL A 43 3.45 -0.23 -5.71
N THR A 44 3.03 -0.18 -6.98
CA THR A 44 2.71 1.08 -7.68
C THR A 44 1.45 1.76 -7.14
N MET A 45 1.39 3.09 -7.23
CA MET A 45 0.17 3.84 -6.90
C MET A 45 -1.03 3.40 -7.73
N ASP A 46 -0.83 3.07 -9.01
CA ASP A 46 -1.87 2.54 -9.89
C ASP A 46 -2.50 1.27 -9.30
N ARG A 47 -1.68 0.30 -8.94
CA ARG A 47 -2.15 -0.97 -8.37
C ARG A 47 -2.88 -0.77 -7.04
N ALA A 48 -2.32 0.08 -6.17
CA ALA A 48 -2.96 0.40 -4.89
C ALA A 48 -4.32 1.07 -5.09
N TRP A 49 -4.41 2.02 -6.00
CA TRP A 49 -5.66 2.70 -6.35
C TRP A 49 -6.72 1.74 -6.88
N HIS A 50 -6.33 0.83 -7.79
CA HIS A 50 -7.24 -0.20 -8.30
C HIS A 50 -7.81 -1.09 -7.18
N ILE A 51 -6.96 -1.58 -6.28
CA ILE A 51 -7.38 -2.39 -5.13
C ILE A 51 -8.33 -1.62 -4.22
N MET A 52 -8.03 -0.36 -3.91
CA MET A 52 -8.89 0.48 -3.07
C MET A 52 -10.28 0.67 -3.70
N ARG A 53 -10.34 0.87 -5.02
CA ARG A 53 -11.60 1.01 -5.76
C ARG A 53 -12.41 -0.29 -5.79
N GLU A 54 -11.78 -1.39 -6.15
CA GLU A 54 -12.43 -2.71 -6.27
C GLU A 54 -13.03 -3.14 -4.93
N GLN A 55 -12.29 -2.94 -3.84
CA GLN A 55 -12.72 -3.34 -2.51
C GLN A 55 -13.49 -2.26 -1.76
N ARG A 56 -13.65 -1.07 -2.35
CA ARG A 56 -14.35 0.09 -1.75
C ARG A 56 -13.79 0.50 -0.40
N ILE A 57 -12.48 0.41 -0.25
CA ILE A 57 -11.75 0.83 0.96
C ILE A 57 -11.06 2.17 0.73
N SER A 58 -11.02 3.01 1.74
CA SER A 58 -10.46 4.37 1.66
C SER A 58 -9.03 4.48 2.18
N ALA A 59 -8.53 3.46 2.84
CA ALA A 59 -7.16 3.39 3.35
C ALA A 59 -6.70 1.94 3.46
N ILE A 60 -5.40 1.72 3.27
CA ILE A 60 -4.75 0.39 3.28
C ILE A 60 -3.50 0.47 4.15
N PRO A 61 -3.20 -0.55 4.96
CA PRO A 61 -1.91 -0.68 5.61
C PRO A 61 -0.84 -1.04 4.57
N VAL A 62 0.31 -0.39 4.67
CA VAL A 62 1.50 -0.68 3.88
C VAL A 62 2.48 -1.43 4.74
N VAL A 63 3.07 -2.49 4.20
CA VAL A 63 3.94 -3.40 4.95
C VAL A 63 5.30 -3.55 4.30
N ASN A 64 6.28 -3.92 5.11
CA ASN A 64 7.58 -4.39 4.68
C ASN A 64 7.47 -5.84 4.12
N GLU A 65 8.55 -6.35 3.57
CA GLU A 65 8.61 -7.72 3.04
C GLU A 65 8.33 -8.80 4.09
N ASP A 66 8.68 -8.54 5.34
CA ASP A 66 8.44 -9.44 6.48
C ASP A 66 7.02 -9.35 7.04
N GLY A 67 6.19 -8.45 6.52
CA GLY A 67 4.80 -8.22 6.94
C GLY A 67 4.64 -7.25 8.12
N THR A 68 5.73 -6.65 8.62
CA THR A 68 5.65 -5.60 9.64
C THR A 68 5.10 -4.31 9.04
N LEU A 69 4.52 -3.46 9.89
CA LEU A 69 3.92 -2.20 9.45
C LEU A 69 5.00 -1.23 8.93
N TYR A 70 4.89 -0.81 7.67
CA TYR A 70 5.67 0.27 7.08
C TYR A 70 4.96 1.62 7.24
N GLY A 71 3.66 1.65 6.98
CA GLY A 71 2.88 2.87 7.00
C GLY A 71 1.40 2.65 6.68
N THR A 72 0.71 3.74 6.42
CA THR A 72 -0.67 3.73 5.94
C THR A 72 -0.81 4.59 4.70
N LEU A 73 -1.62 4.14 3.75
CA LEU A 73 -1.93 4.85 2.52
C LEU A 73 -3.43 5.08 2.41
N SER A 74 -3.84 6.33 2.30
CA SER A 74 -5.22 6.69 2.01
C SER A 74 -5.42 7.20 0.59
N ALA A 75 -6.67 7.20 0.11
CA ALA A 75 -7.03 7.84 -1.15
C ALA A 75 -6.69 9.34 -1.17
N GLY A 76 -6.75 10.00 0.00
CA GLY A 76 -6.34 11.39 0.17
C GLY A 76 -4.83 11.60 -0.05
N ASP A 77 -4.01 10.67 0.42
CA ASP A 77 -2.55 10.74 0.26
C ASP A 77 -2.17 10.59 -1.21
N ILE A 78 -2.79 9.63 -1.92
CA ILE A 78 -2.60 9.47 -3.37
C ILE A 78 -3.02 10.74 -4.12
N ALA A 79 -4.18 11.32 -3.77
CA ALA A 79 -4.67 12.53 -4.43
C ALA A 79 -3.74 13.72 -4.17
N THR A 80 -3.30 13.92 -2.93
CA THR A 80 -2.38 15.00 -2.55
C THR A 80 -1.04 14.85 -3.26
N TYR A 81 -0.49 13.64 -3.27
CA TYR A 81 0.76 13.36 -3.97
C TYR A 81 0.64 13.63 -5.47
N SER A 82 -0.44 13.17 -6.10
CA SER A 82 -0.70 13.40 -7.53
C SER A 82 -0.84 14.89 -7.88
N MET A 83 -1.47 15.68 -7.01
CA MET A 83 -1.60 17.13 -7.22
C MET A 83 -0.25 17.85 -7.11
N ASN A 84 0.57 17.47 -6.14
CA ASN A 84 1.92 18.05 -5.98
C ASN A 84 2.82 17.72 -7.18
N THR A 85 2.72 16.52 -7.73
CA THR A 85 3.53 16.07 -8.87
C THR A 85 3.20 16.81 -10.17
N ILE A 86 1.98 17.36 -10.31
CA ILE A 86 1.63 18.21 -11.46
C ILE A 86 2.44 19.51 -11.44
N SER A 87 2.76 20.03 -10.26
CA SER A 87 3.51 21.28 -10.09
C SER A 87 5.02 21.09 -10.29
N GLU A 88 5.52 19.89 -10.00
CA GLU A 88 6.94 19.54 -10.13
C GLU A 88 7.05 18.22 -10.90
N PRO A 89 7.25 18.27 -12.23
CA PRO A 89 7.21 17.10 -13.11
C PRO A 89 8.46 16.20 -13.00
N ARG A 90 9.15 16.23 -11.87
CA ARG A 90 10.33 15.42 -11.59
C ARG A 90 9.98 14.08 -10.98
N VAL A 91 10.62 13.05 -11.49
CA VAL A 91 10.56 11.69 -10.96
C VAL A 91 11.91 11.32 -10.37
N GLU A 92 11.90 10.76 -9.15
CA GLU A 92 13.11 10.35 -8.45
C GLU A 92 13.13 8.85 -8.20
N ALA A 93 14.24 8.18 -8.56
CA ALA A 93 14.47 6.76 -8.33
C ALA A 93 13.23 5.88 -8.59
N LEU A 94 12.57 6.10 -9.74
CA LEU A 94 11.44 5.29 -10.17
C LEU A 94 11.94 3.92 -10.61
N PRO A 95 11.55 2.81 -9.94
CA PRO A 95 11.98 1.48 -10.36
C PRO A 95 11.59 1.19 -11.81
N LEU A 96 12.56 0.76 -12.63
CA LEU A 96 12.34 0.49 -14.05
C LEU A 96 11.24 -0.56 -14.25
N PHE A 97 11.20 -1.59 -13.41
CA PHE A 97 10.15 -2.61 -13.44
C PHE A 97 8.74 -2.01 -13.27
N ASN A 98 8.58 -1.09 -12.31
CA ASN A 98 7.31 -0.41 -12.09
C ASN A 98 6.89 0.41 -13.31
N LEU A 99 7.85 1.17 -13.87
CA LEU A 99 7.62 1.97 -15.08
C LEU A 99 7.15 1.08 -16.23
N LEU A 100 7.91 0.03 -16.55
CA LEU A 100 7.59 -0.90 -17.64
C LEU A 100 6.23 -1.55 -17.47
N SER A 101 5.89 -1.95 -16.23
CA SER A 101 4.62 -2.59 -15.92
C SER A 101 3.41 -1.68 -16.20
N VAL A 102 3.50 -0.40 -15.87
CA VAL A 102 2.37 0.54 -15.98
C VAL A 102 2.21 1.10 -17.40
N ILE A 103 3.32 1.33 -18.12
CA ILE A 103 3.27 1.83 -19.51
C ILE A 103 3.21 0.71 -20.55
N GLU A 104 3.11 -0.55 -20.14
CA GLU A 104 3.26 -1.73 -21.01
C GLU A 104 4.53 -1.65 -21.87
N GLY A 105 5.62 -1.21 -21.20
CA GLY A 105 6.86 -0.89 -21.86
C GLY A 105 7.76 -2.08 -22.10
N ARG A 106 8.61 -1.96 -23.15
CA ARG A 106 9.68 -2.90 -23.45
C ARG A 106 10.99 -2.14 -23.62
N VAL A 107 12.05 -2.57 -22.95
CA VAL A 107 13.41 -2.04 -23.18
C VAL A 107 13.91 -2.52 -24.54
N LEU A 108 14.42 -1.59 -25.34
CA LEU A 108 14.85 -1.85 -26.72
C LEU A 108 16.36 -2.02 -26.87
N ASN A 109 17.15 -1.46 -25.94
CA ASN A 109 18.59 -1.53 -25.99
C ASN A 109 19.19 -2.18 -24.75
N ASP A 110 20.32 -2.84 -24.93
CA ASP A 110 21.10 -3.38 -23.81
C ASP A 110 22.03 -2.28 -23.31
N THR A 111 21.74 -1.70 -22.15
CA THR A 111 22.57 -0.66 -21.52
C THR A 111 23.75 -1.24 -20.74
N GLY A 112 23.96 -2.57 -20.78
CA GLY A 112 25.10 -3.29 -20.18
C GLY A 112 25.03 -3.43 -18.66
N ASP A 113 24.63 -2.39 -17.93
CA ASP A 113 24.21 -2.43 -16.54
C ASP A 113 22.72 -2.11 -16.50
N LEU A 114 21.89 -3.06 -16.09
CA LEU A 114 20.46 -2.86 -15.91
C LEU A 114 20.24 -1.63 -15.04
N VAL A 115 19.67 -0.60 -15.63
CA VAL A 115 19.26 0.61 -14.90
C VAL A 115 18.10 0.19 -13.98
N ASP A 116 18.38 0.02 -12.70
CA ASP A 116 17.37 -0.41 -11.72
C ASP A 116 16.25 0.63 -11.55
N SER A 117 16.57 1.90 -11.75
CA SER A 117 15.65 3.01 -11.59
C SER A 117 15.97 4.19 -12.51
N VAL A 118 14.96 4.99 -12.84
CA VAL A 118 15.11 6.22 -13.61
C VAL A 118 14.82 7.44 -12.75
N THR A 119 15.57 8.53 -12.98
CA THR A 119 15.40 9.81 -12.30
C THR A 119 15.49 10.92 -13.34
N GLY A 120 14.56 11.87 -13.30
CA GLY A 120 14.60 13.03 -14.20
C GLY A 120 13.26 13.73 -14.33
N ASP A 121 13.31 14.87 -15.01
CA ASP A 121 12.12 15.63 -15.37
C ASP A 121 11.44 15.00 -16.58
N VAL A 122 10.13 14.80 -16.50
CA VAL A 122 9.35 14.20 -17.60
C VAL A 122 9.01 15.27 -18.62
N VAL A 123 9.50 15.08 -19.85
CA VAL A 123 9.34 16.04 -20.95
C VAL A 123 8.72 15.36 -22.16
N ILE A 124 7.65 15.94 -22.71
CA ILE A 124 7.09 15.51 -24.00
C ILE A 124 7.80 16.30 -25.10
N ALA A 125 8.47 15.57 -25.99
CA ALA A 125 9.14 16.15 -27.14
C ALA A 125 8.10 16.56 -28.20
N LEU A 126 7.87 17.86 -28.34
CA LEU A 126 7.04 18.44 -29.37
C LEU A 126 7.93 19.15 -30.41
N PRO A 127 7.57 19.15 -31.71
CA PRO A 127 8.38 19.81 -32.75
C PRO A 127 8.66 21.30 -32.48
N GLN A 128 7.70 21.97 -31.85
CA GLN A 128 7.80 23.42 -31.49
C GLN A 128 8.66 23.65 -30.23
N SER A 129 8.92 22.60 -29.44
CA SER A 129 9.75 22.69 -28.23
C SER A 129 11.24 22.56 -28.52
N CYS A 130 11.62 22.18 -29.74
CA CYS A 130 13.01 21.92 -30.13
C CYS A 130 13.93 23.11 -29.97
N GLU A 131 13.45 24.32 -30.18
CA GLU A 131 14.29 25.52 -30.17
C GLU A 131 14.56 26.04 -28.75
N ASN A 132 13.68 25.72 -27.80
CA ASN A 132 13.70 26.26 -26.44
C ASN A 132 14.03 25.25 -25.34
N LEU A 133 14.02 23.95 -25.63
CA LEU A 133 14.34 22.91 -24.65
C LEU A 133 15.86 22.68 -24.60
N LEU A 134 16.47 23.33 -23.65
CA LEU A 134 17.81 22.97 -23.18
C LEU A 134 17.71 21.65 -22.40
N TRP A 135 17.70 20.53 -23.13
CA TRP A 135 17.78 19.23 -22.49
C TRP A 135 19.19 19.03 -21.95
N ASN A 136 19.31 19.10 -20.65
CA ASN A 136 20.56 18.85 -19.96
C ASN A 136 20.73 17.35 -19.68
N GLY A 137 20.87 16.54 -20.76
CA GLY A 137 21.37 15.15 -20.66
C GLY A 137 20.63 14.29 -19.65
N LYS A 138 21.35 13.81 -18.66
CA LYS A 138 20.93 12.77 -17.69
C LYS A 138 19.77 13.13 -16.78
N ASP A 139 19.31 14.36 -16.76
CA ASP A 139 18.23 14.82 -15.87
C ASP A 139 16.83 14.77 -16.50
N HIS A 140 16.71 14.17 -17.69
CA HIS A 140 15.44 14.16 -18.41
C HIS A 140 14.99 12.75 -18.80
N ILE A 141 13.68 12.51 -18.64
CA ILE A 141 12.93 11.39 -19.20
C ILE A 141 12.12 11.95 -20.37
N VAL A 142 12.50 11.64 -21.59
CA VAL A 142 11.92 12.22 -22.80
C VAL A 142 10.92 11.26 -23.42
N LEU A 143 9.70 11.78 -23.69
CA LEU A 143 8.64 11.06 -24.39
C LEU A 143 8.58 11.55 -25.84
N CYS A 144 8.86 10.65 -26.77
CA CYS A 144 8.84 10.92 -28.20
C CYS A 144 7.82 10.06 -28.93
N GLY A 145 7.11 10.67 -29.90
CA GLY A 145 6.38 9.93 -30.93
C GLY A 145 7.25 9.66 -32.16
N ASP A 146 6.60 9.50 -33.32
CA ASP A 146 7.24 9.28 -34.62
C ASP A 146 7.88 10.57 -35.15
N GLN A 147 9.01 10.95 -34.58
CA GLN A 147 9.78 12.17 -34.92
C GLN A 147 11.29 11.84 -34.89
N PRO A 148 11.89 11.41 -36.00
CA PRO A 148 13.28 10.97 -36.05
C PRO A 148 14.29 12.00 -35.57
N ASP A 149 14.08 13.29 -35.88
CA ASP A 149 14.98 14.37 -35.46
C ASP A 149 14.98 14.57 -33.93
N MET A 150 13.83 14.39 -33.28
CA MET A 150 13.71 14.50 -31.84
C MET A 150 14.35 13.31 -31.15
N ILE A 151 14.17 12.11 -31.69
CA ILE A 151 14.81 10.88 -31.22
C ILE A 151 16.33 11.03 -31.31
N ARG A 152 16.86 11.44 -32.45
CA ARG A 152 18.31 11.67 -32.65
C ARG A 152 18.85 12.68 -31.64
N ARG A 153 18.16 13.81 -31.48
CA ARG A 153 18.57 14.85 -30.51
C ARG A 153 18.57 14.34 -29.06
N ALA A 154 17.56 13.56 -28.65
CA ALA A 154 17.52 12.95 -27.32
C ALA A 154 18.71 12.00 -27.08
N LEU A 155 19.11 11.23 -28.10
CA LEU A 155 20.27 10.35 -28.02
C LEU A 155 21.60 11.14 -27.99
N GLU A 156 21.75 12.20 -28.79
CA GLU A 156 22.93 13.07 -28.79
C GLU A 156 23.13 13.76 -27.44
N THR A 157 22.05 14.14 -26.75
CA THR A 157 22.12 14.78 -25.44
C THR A 157 22.26 13.81 -24.27
N ASN A 158 22.26 12.48 -24.53
CA ASN A 158 22.38 11.43 -23.53
C ASN A 158 21.33 11.58 -22.39
N VAL A 159 20.04 11.68 -22.73
CA VAL A 159 18.96 11.72 -21.75
C VAL A 159 18.94 10.43 -20.90
N CYS A 160 18.47 10.53 -19.67
CA CYS A 160 18.39 9.39 -18.75
C CYS A 160 17.58 8.24 -19.35
N CYS A 161 16.41 8.59 -19.87
CA CYS A 161 15.48 7.62 -20.47
C CYS A 161 14.76 8.26 -21.67
N LEU A 162 14.66 7.51 -22.76
CA LEU A 162 13.88 7.87 -23.94
C LEU A 162 12.73 6.88 -24.08
N ILE A 163 11.50 7.36 -24.01
CA ILE A 163 10.31 6.52 -24.18
C ILE A 163 9.67 6.82 -25.54
N LEU A 164 9.65 5.81 -26.37
CA LEU A 164 9.08 5.83 -27.71
C LEU A 164 7.59 5.48 -27.64
N CYS A 165 6.75 6.44 -27.96
CA CYS A 165 5.31 6.35 -27.81
C CYS A 165 4.65 6.02 -29.17
N GLN A 166 4.07 4.84 -29.31
CA GLN A 166 3.39 4.37 -30.55
C GLN A 166 4.30 4.47 -31.80
N THR A 167 5.58 4.27 -31.64
CA THR A 167 6.52 4.34 -32.76
C THR A 167 7.48 3.17 -32.75
N GLU A 168 7.90 2.75 -33.93
CA GLU A 168 8.96 1.76 -34.14
C GLU A 168 10.22 2.53 -34.56
N VAL A 169 11.37 2.08 -34.08
CA VAL A 169 12.67 2.73 -34.39
C VAL A 169 13.57 1.76 -35.11
N ASP A 170 14.28 2.26 -36.10
CA ASP A 170 15.28 1.50 -36.84
C ASP A 170 16.42 1.06 -35.92
N GLN A 171 16.89 -0.17 -36.13
CA GLN A 171 17.97 -0.75 -35.34
C GLN A 171 19.28 0.06 -35.42
N GLU A 172 19.51 0.80 -36.49
CA GLU A 172 20.66 1.69 -36.65
C GLU A 172 20.68 2.83 -35.61
N LEU A 173 19.51 3.40 -35.29
CA LEU A 173 19.37 4.44 -34.25
C LEU A 173 19.59 3.89 -32.84
N LEU A 174 19.25 2.61 -32.61
CA LEU A 174 19.47 1.97 -31.31
C LEU A 174 20.96 1.67 -31.04
N ALA A 175 21.77 1.45 -32.08
CA ALA A 175 23.17 1.13 -31.96
C ALA A 175 24.03 2.28 -31.36
N ASP A 176 23.60 3.53 -31.54
CA ASP A 176 24.30 4.72 -31.03
C ASP A 176 23.92 5.06 -29.57
N ALA A 177 22.92 4.41 -29.02
CA ALA A 177 22.31 4.73 -27.72
C ALA A 177 23.00 4.03 -26.54
N ARG A 178 24.31 4.24 -26.35
CA ARG A 178 25.10 3.52 -25.31
C ARG A 178 24.80 3.94 -23.88
N ASN A 179 24.27 5.15 -23.65
CA ASN A 179 24.11 5.75 -22.31
C ASN A 179 22.65 6.11 -21.97
N THR A 180 21.71 5.84 -22.86
CA THR A 180 20.31 6.19 -22.70
C THR A 180 19.47 4.91 -22.63
N CYS A 181 18.65 4.77 -21.61
CA CYS A 181 17.68 3.68 -21.56
C CYS A 181 16.55 3.97 -22.56
N ILE A 182 16.35 3.08 -23.55
CA ILE A 182 15.30 3.25 -24.56
C ILE A 182 14.18 2.25 -24.30
N ILE A 183 12.95 2.78 -24.18
CA ILE A 183 11.76 2.01 -23.89
C ILE A 183 10.74 2.28 -25.00
N SER A 184 10.09 1.24 -25.51
CA SER A 184 8.88 1.38 -26.34
C SER A 184 7.63 1.25 -25.51
N SER A 185 6.59 2.03 -25.82
CA SER A 185 5.26 1.91 -25.22
C SER A 185 4.19 1.94 -26.33
N PRO A 186 3.13 1.12 -26.22
CA PRO A 186 2.01 1.13 -27.17
C PRO A 186 1.10 2.36 -26.99
N TYR A 187 1.33 3.17 -25.96
CA TYR A 187 0.52 4.32 -25.61
C TYR A 187 1.08 5.62 -26.19
N ASP A 188 0.19 6.62 -26.40
CA ASP A 188 0.61 7.97 -26.80
C ASP A 188 1.35 8.70 -25.66
N ALA A 189 2.14 9.71 -26.01
CA ALA A 189 3.00 10.43 -25.08
C ALA A 189 2.22 11.09 -23.92
N SER A 190 1.01 11.61 -24.17
CA SER A 190 0.19 12.22 -23.14
C SER A 190 -0.32 11.19 -22.12
N ARG A 191 -0.64 10.00 -22.60
CA ARG A 191 -1.02 8.88 -21.72
C ARG A 191 0.17 8.37 -20.92
N VAL A 192 1.32 8.19 -21.57
CA VAL A 192 2.57 7.76 -20.90
C VAL A 192 2.97 8.76 -19.83
N ALA A 193 2.92 10.08 -20.11
CA ALA A 193 3.25 11.11 -19.14
C ALA A 193 2.40 11.00 -17.86
N ARG A 194 1.12 10.67 -17.98
CA ARG A 194 0.26 10.44 -16.80
C ARG A 194 0.58 9.13 -16.08
N LEU A 195 0.86 8.06 -16.84
CA LEU A 195 1.12 6.73 -16.31
C LEU A 195 2.44 6.66 -15.55
N ILE A 196 3.46 7.43 -15.93
CA ILE A 196 4.75 7.50 -15.22
C ILE A 196 4.55 7.81 -13.74
N TYR A 197 3.70 8.79 -13.41
CA TYR A 197 3.43 9.15 -12.01
C TYR A 197 2.63 8.07 -11.26
N GLN A 198 1.84 7.29 -11.96
CA GLN A 198 1.12 6.15 -11.39
C GLN A 198 2.02 4.93 -11.12
N ALA A 199 3.18 4.87 -11.78
CA ALA A 199 4.20 3.85 -11.57
C ALA A 199 5.03 4.06 -10.28
N ILE A 200 4.94 5.24 -9.66
CA ILE A 200 5.65 5.57 -8.42
C ILE A 200 5.23 4.60 -7.31
N PRO A 201 6.19 4.08 -6.52
CA PRO A 201 5.91 3.18 -5.40
C PRO A 201 5.08 3.88 -4.31
N ILE A 202 4.16 3.14 -3.68
CA ILE A 202 3.31 3.67 -2.62
C ILE A 202 4.08 4.10 -1.36
N SER A 203 5.32 3.70 -1.22
CA SER A 203 6.21 4.22 -0.17
C SER A 203 6.38 5.74 -0.19
N ARG A 204 6.20 6.38 -1.36
CA ARG A 204 6.35 7.83 -1.51
C ARG A 204 5.16 8.63 -0.93
N PRO A 205 3.90 8.34 -1.31
CA PRO A 205 2.74 9.00 -0.73
C PRO A 205 2.33 8.44 0.63
N CYS A 206 2.93 7.34 1.09
CA CYS A 206 2.58 6.66 2.32
C CYS A 206 2.89 7.52 3.54
N HIS A 207 1.98 7.53 4.51
CA HIS A 207 2.19 8.16 5.80
C HIS A 207 2.92 7.20 6.73
N THR A 208 4.11 7.60 7.21
CA THR A 208 4.98 6.76 8.05
C THR A 208 5.14 7.27 9.47
N ASP A 209 4.84 8.55 9.70
CA ASP A 209 5.02 9.18 11.00
C ASP A 209 3.72 9.15 11.81
N ASP A 210 3.83 9.06 13.14
CA ASP A 210 2.71 9.14 14.09
C ASP A 210 1.54 8.18 13.77
N ILE A 211 1.83 6.98 13.25
CA ILE A 211 0.81 6.01 12.93
C ILE A 211 0.18 5.48 14.21
N VAL A 212 -1.12 5.64 14.33
CA VAL A 212 -1.89 5.00 15.40
C VAL A 212 -2.25 3.59 14.97
N CYS A 213 -1.71 2.58 15.65
CA CYS A 213 -2.02 1.16 15.46
C CYS A 213 -2.45 0.53 16.78
N PHE A 214 -3.07 -0.64 16.71
CA PHE A 214 -3.54 -1.38 17.87
C PHE A 214 -3.11 -2.84 17.77
N HIS A 215 -2.92 -3.47 18.95
CA HIS A 215 -2.61 -4.88 19.04
C HIS A 215 -3.89 -5.70 19.29
N LEU A 216 -3.87 -6.96 18.88
CA LEU A 216 -4.98 -7.89 19.14
C LEU A 216 -5.34 -7.99 20.64
N SER A 217 -4.36 -7.76 21.51
CA SER A 217 -4.49 -7.82 22.97
C SER A 217 -5.05 -6.54 23.60
N ASP A 218 -5.15 -5.43 22.87
CA ASP A 218 -5.60 -4.15 23.39
C ASP A 218 -7.08 -4.20 23.80
N TYR A 219 -7.43 -3.48 24.85
CA TYR A 219 -8.80 -3.41 25.31
C TYR A 219 -9.60 -2.36 24.54
N ILE A 220 -10.82 -2.72 24.18
CA ILE A 220 -11.69 -1.86 23.34
C ILE A 220 -11.97 -0.50 23.96
N ASP A 221 -12.06 -0.43 25.30
CA ASP A 221 -12.32 0.84 25.99
C ASP A 221 -11.16 1.82 25.79
N ASP A 222 -9.93 1.32 25.88
CA ASP A 222 -8.72 2.10 25.70
C ASP A 222 -8.56 2.52 24.22
N VAL A 223 -8.81 1.58 23.29
CA VAL A 223 -8.83 1.84 21.83
C VAL A 223 -9.86 2.91 21.48
N ARG A 224 -11.07 2.83 22.04
CA ARG A 224 -12.15 3.79 21.79
C ARG A 224 -11.75 5.20 22.19
N GLU A 225 -11.09 5.38 23.33
CA GLU A 225 -10.62 6.69 23.78
C GLU A 225 -9.62 7.30 22.78
N VAL A 226 -8.66 6.51 22.28
CA VAL A 226 -7.68 6.95 21.29
C VAL A 226 -8.36 7.31 19.96
N VAL A 227 -9.25 6.45 19.47
CA VAL A 227 -9.96 6.65 18.19
C VAL A 227 -10.86 7.87 18.20
N LEU A 228 -11.50 8.20 19.34
CA LEU A 228 -12.34 9.41 19.47
C LEU A 228 -11.52 10.69 19.37
N LYS A 229 -10.28 10.68 19.87
CA LYS A 229 -9.36 11.84 19.84
C LYS A 229 -8.62 11.96 18.50
N SER A 230 -8.53 10.88 17.74
CA SER A 230 -7.78 10.79 16.49
C SER A 230 -8.58 11.28 15.29
N ARG A 231 -7.86 11.77 14.25
CA ARG A 231 -8.43 12.16 12.95
C ARG A 231 -8.40 11.05 11.90
N TYR A 232 -7.69 9.97 12.19
CA TYR A 232 -7.55 8.86 11.25
C TYR A 232 -8.86 8.09 11.08
N ARG A 233 -9.03 7.47 9.92
CA ARG A 233 -10.23 6.67 9.58
C ARG A 233 -9.98 5.18 9.64
N CYS A 234 -8.72 4.77 9.53
CA CYS A 234 -8.27 3.40 9.49
C CYS A 234 -7.07 3.26 10.42
N TYR A 235 -7.07 2.20 11.21
CA TYR A 235 -6.04 1.90 12.21
C TYR A 235 -5.54 0.48 11.96
N PRO A 236 -4.26 0.27 11.63
CA PRO A 236 -3.69 -1.06 11.50
C PRO A 236 -3.82 -1.85 12.81
N VAL A 237 -4.11 -3.14 12.67
CA VAL A 237 -4.12 -4.10 13.78
C VAL A 237 -2.93 -5.01 13.62
N LEU A 238 -2.15 -5.15 14.70
CA LEU A 238 -0.91 -5.91 14.75
C LEU A 238 -1.08 -7.16 15.62
N ASP A 239 -0.35 -8.21 15.25
CA ASP A 239 -0.20 -9.40 16.08
C ASP A 239 0.96 -9.25 17.10
N GLN A 240 1.27 -10.33 17.82
CA GLN A 240 2.36 -10.37 18.80
C GLN A 240 3.76 -10.26 18.16
N ASN A 241 3.87 -10.44 16.84
CA ASN A 241 5.11 -10.34 16.07
C ASN A 241 5.21 -9.03 15.29
N GLU A 242 4.42 -8.02 15.65
CA GLU A 242 4.32 -6.72 14.97
C GLU A 242 3.87 -6.80 13.50
N LYS A 243 3.26 -7.92 13.09
CA LYS A 243 2.74 -8.08 11.73
C LYS A 243 1.32 -7.57 11.64
N VAL A 244 1.01 -6.95 10.51
CA VAL A 244 -0.33 -6.44 10.22
C VAL A 244 -1.28 -7.62 9.94
N VAL A 245 -2.33 -7.75 10.75
CA VAL A 245 -3.36 -8.79 10.61
C VAL A 245 -4.70 -8.25 10.12
N GLY A 246 -4.88 -6.93 10.15
CA GLY A 246 -6.10 -6.29 9.69
C GLY A 246 -6.15 -4.81 9.97
N THR A 247 -7.34 -4.23 9.89
CA THR A 247 -7.59 -2.82 10.16
C THR A 247 -8.86 -2.61 10.96
N LEU A 248 -8.80 -1.64 11.87
CA LEU A 248 -9.96 -1.13 12.58
C LEU A 248 -10.41 0.20 11.99
N SER A 249 -11.70 0.42 12.03
CA SER A 249 -12.32 1.73 11.78
C SER A 249 -13.25 2.09 12.94
N ARG A 250 -13.71 3.34 12.98
CA ARG A 250 -14.72 3.77 13.98
C ARG A 250 -15.98 2.92 13.95
N TYR A 251 -16.34 2.38 12.78
CA TYR A 251 -17.53 1.52 12.62
C TYR A 251 -17.46 0.26 13.48
N HIS A 252 -16.28 -0.39 13.56
CA HIS A 252 -16.11 -1.62 14.35
C HIS A 252 -16.28 -1.38 15.85
N LEU A 253 -15.94 -0.17 16.32
CA LEU A 253 -16.10 0.22 17.73
C LEU A 253 -17.54 0.55 18.11
N LEU A 254 -18.39 0.90 17.13
CA LEU A 254 -19.81 1.18 17.37
C LEU A 254 -20.65 -0.10 17.50
N ARG A 255 -20.18 -1.21 16.96
CA ARG A 255 -20.85 -2.51 17.00
C ARG A 255 -19.93 -3.62 17.50
N PRO A 256 -19.39 -3.52 18.71
CA PRO A 256 -18.56 -4.59 19.25
C PRO A 256 -19.39 -5.86 19.35
N ARG A 257 -18.86 -7.00 18.89
CA ARG A 257 -19.46 -8.31 19.23
C ARG A 257 -19.28 -8.51 20.73
N ARG A 258 -20.41 -8.54 21.45
CA ARG A 258 -20.37 -8.82 22.89
C ARG A 258 -19.98 -10.27 23.11
N LYS A 259 -19.00 -10.54 23.99
CA LYS A 259 -18.72 -11.89 24.46
C LYS A 259 -19.99 -12.45 25.09
N ARG A 260 -20.43 -13.63 24.67
CA ARG A 260 -21.51 -14.33 25.32
C ARG A 260 -20.90 -15.15 26.46
N VAL A 261 -21.17 -14.77 27.69
CA VAL A 261 -20.85 -15.58 28.88
C VAL A 261 -22.03 -16.49 29.12
N VAL A 262 -21.81 -17.79 29.03
CA VAL A 262 -22.81 -18.79 29.39
C VAL A 262 -22.52 -19.20 30.82
N LEU A 263 -23.42 -18.82 31.74
CA LEU A 263 -23.39 -19.32 33.10
C LEU A 263 -24.16 -20.67 33.11
N VAL A 264 -23.47 -21.74 33.40
CA VAL A 264 -24.08 -23.06 33.56
C VAL A 264 -24.35 -23.26 35.05
N ASP A 265 -25.62 -23.22 35.43
CA ASP A 265 -26.02 -23.60 36.80
C ASP A 265 -26.07 -25.12 36.92
N HIS A 266 -25.84 -25.61 38.12
CA HIS A 266 -25.79 -27.05 38.44
C HIS A 266 -27.11 -27.82 38.13
N ASN A 267 -28.17 -27.11 37.78
CA ASN A 267 -29.50 -27.65 37.49
C ASN A 267 -29.83 -27.72 35.98
N GLU A 268 -28.83 -27.86 35.10
CA GLU A 268 -28.99 -28.06 33.64
C GLU A 268 -29.70 -26.96 32.84
N ARG A 269 -29.86 -25.79 33.37
CA ARG A 269 -30.38 -24.67 32.60
C ARG A 269 -29.27 -23.67 32.26
N ALA A 270 -28.72 -23.82 31.05
CA ALA A 270 -27.84 -22.80 30.46
C ALA A 270 -28.66 -21.54 30.19
N GLN A 271 -28.48 -20.47 30.96
CA GLN A 271 -28.97 -19.13 30.62
C GLN A 271 -27.84 -18.38 29.93
N ALA A 272 -28.07 -18.05 28.66
CA ALA A 272 -27.17 -17.16 27.93
C ALA A 272 -27.42 -15.73 28.44
N VAL A 273 -26.48 -15.16 29.17
CA VAL A 273 -26.50 -13.74 29.54
C VAL A 273 -25.90 -12.95 28.40
N GLN A 274 -26.72 -12.10 27.79
CA GLN A 274 -26.28 -11.15 26.77
C GLN A 274 -25.58 -9.98 27.45
N GLY A 275 -24.24 -10.05 27.55
CA GLY A 275 -23.38 -8.95 27.98
C GLY A 275 -23.43 -8.65 29.49
N LEU A 276 -22.27 -8.29 30.05
CA LEU A 276 -22.14 -7.87 31.45
C LEU A 276 -22.76 -6.49 31.75
N ASP A 277 -23.14 -5.73 30.72
CA ASP A 277 -23.75 -4.39 30.87
C ASP A 277 -25.21 -4.41 31.37
N GLN A 278 -25.79 -5.59 31.63
CA GLN A 278 -27.13 -5.73 32.24
C GLN A 278 -27.08 -6.28 33.67
N ALA A 279 -25.89 -6.38 34.22
CA ALA A 279 -25.68 -6.84 35.61
C ALA A 279 -25.25 -5.67 36.52
N GLU A 280 -25.88 -4.50 36.38
CA GLU A 280 -25.97 -3.45 37.40
C GLU A 280 -27.39 -3.43 37.99
#